data_d389c01ff5ed777138627e80aae5c000
#
_entry.id   d389c01ff5ed777138627e80aae5c000
#
_cell.length_a   1.000
_cell.length_b   1.000
_cell.length_c   1.000
_cell.angle_alpha   90.00
_cell.angle_beta   90.00
_cell.angle_gamma   90.00
#
_symmetry.space_group_name_H-M   'P 1'
#
loop_
_entity.id
_entity.type
_entity.pdbx_description
1 polymer ?
#
loop_
_entity_poly.entity_id
_entity_poly.type
_entity_poly.pdbx_seq_one_letter_code
_entity_poly.pdbx_strand_id
1 'polypeptide(L)'
;MVEFYAPWCGHCKALEPEWNAAATKMKGQVKFAKVDATENQALAQRFGVQGYPTIKYFDYGPGKRDASAQTYQGGREERALTDFANMLLDKADIEPEVHELIKSSIYKQECADASAVICVITFLPNIYDSNAVERKGYLDTLQKVAKAQRKQPFTFFWLQSGDQLDVERKLNLGFGYPAVVAVSPNKNVFATMRGSFSQDGMSSFLAKVLTGSAGVDNLPPGGIEIKKADKWDGKDAAPIIEEPEEDEEEAKSDEL
;
A
#
# COMPACT_ATOMS: atom_id res chain seq x y z
N MET A 1 9.95 10.87 -13.43
CA MET A 1 10.80 11.03 -14.62
C MET A 1 9.94 11.50 -15.78
N VAL A 2 10.48 12.32 -16.69
CA VAL A 2 9.74 12.90 -17.83
C VAL A 2 10.59 12.76 -19.09
N GLU A 3 10.07 12.08 -20.11
CA GLU A 3 10.66 12.01 -21.44
C GLU A 3 10.12 13.14 -22.31
N PHE A 4 11.00 13.96 -22.88
CA PHE A 4 10.68 14.88 -23.96
C PHE A 4 11.05 14.21 -25.28
N TYR A 5 10.07 14.01 -26.14
CA TYR A 5 10.22 13.25 -27.39
C TYR A 5 9.67 14.02 -28.60
N ALA A 6 9.95 13.51 -29.80
CA ALA A 6 9.28 13.88 -31.02
C ALA A 6 8.74 12.63 -31.74
N PRO A 7 7.55 12.69 -32.40
CA PRO A 7 6.92 11.51 -33.03
C PRO A 7 7.74 10.90 -34.16
N TRP A 8 8.53 11.69 -34.82
CA TRP A 8 9.41 11.27 -35.92
C TRP A 8 10.79 10.78 -35.47
N CYS A 9 11.14 10.89 -34.19
CA CYS A 9 12.45 10.56 -33.66
C CYS A 9 12.63 9.02 -33.53
N GLY A 10 13.56 8.46 -34.27
CA GLY A 10 13.87 7.02 -34.25
C GLY A 10 14.35 6.52 -32.88
N HIS A 11 15.18 7.28 -32.17
CA HIS A 11 15.66 6.95 -30.83
C HIS A 11 14.54 6.99 -29.78
N CYS A 12 13.55 7.88 -29.95
CA CYS A 12 12.38 7.94 -29.08
C CYS A 12 11.49 6.70 -29.27
N LYS A 13 11.30 6.27 -30.54
CA LYS A 13 10.55 5.03 -30.83
C LYS A 13 11.23 3.79 -30.26
N ALA A 14 12.56 3.74 -30.27
CA ALA A 14 13.32 2.66 -29.66
C ALA A 14 13.23 2.67 -28.11
N LEU A 15 13.16 3.85 -27.50
CA LEU A 15 13.00 4.02 -26.05
C LEU A 15 11.58 3.66 -25.57
N GLU A 16 10.56 3.83 -26.38
CA GLU A 16 9.15 3.71 -25.97
C GLU A 16 8.79 2.39 -25.28
N PRO A 17 9.15 1.19 -25.81
CA PRO A 17 8.87 -0.06 -25.11
C PRO A 17 9.59 -0.15 -23.75
N GLU A 18 10.83 0.27 -23.67
CA GLU A 18 11.63 0.27 -22.44
C GLU A 18 11.06 1.24 -21.39
N TRP A 19 10.65 2.43 -21.84
CA TRP A 19 10.00 3.43 -21.00
C TRP A 19 8.68 2.94 -20.42
N ASN A 20 7.85 2.32 -21.26
CA ASN A 20 6.56 1.80 -20.84
C ASN A 20 6.71 0.62 -19.87
N ALA A 21 7.69 -0.26 -20.09
CA ALA A 21 8.01 -1.36 -19.19
C ALA A 21 8.50 -0.84 -17.82
N ALA A 22 9.43 0.13 -17.81
CA ALA A 22 9.89 0.78 -16.59
C ALA A 22 8.75 1.50 -15.85
N ALA A 23 7.90 2.24 -16.57
CA ALA A 23 6.73 2.91 -16.01
C ALA A 23 5.74 1.94 -15.35
N THR A 24 5.52 0.80 -15.98
CA THR A 24 4.65 -0.27 -15.45
C THR A 24 5.23 -0.85 -14.16
N LYS A 25 6.52 -1.15 -14.16
CA LYS A 25 7.23 -1.73 -13.01
C LYS A 25 7.30 -0.78 -11.82
N MET A 26 7.43 0.53 -12.10
CA MET A 26 7.53 1.59 -11.06
C MET A 26 6.20 2.23 -10.72
N LYS A 27 5.09 1.67 -11.20
CA LYS A 27 3.74 2.21 -10.95
C LYS A 27 3.46 2.32 -9.45
N GLY A 28 2.89 3.46 -9.04
CA GLY A 28 2.63 3.77 -7.64
C GLY A 28 3.86 4.29 -6.85
N GLN A 29 5.06 4.09 -7.35
CA GLN A 29 6.32 4.46 -6.68
C GLN A 29 6.96 5.69 -7.32
N VAL A 30 7.22 5.66 -8.63
CA VAL A 30 7.77 6.78 -9.38
C VAL A 30 6.91 7.08 -10.60
N LYS A 31 6.54 8.35 -10.79
CA LYS A 31 5.78 8.78 -11.95
C LYS A 31 6.68 8.88 -13.17
N PHE A 32 6.29 8.21 -14.25
CA PHE A 32 6.84 8.34 -15.58
C PHE A 32 5.85 9.11 -16.46
N ALA A 33 6.32 10.10 -17.19
CA ALA A 33 5.51 10.93 -18.08
C ALA A 33 6.23 11.14 -19.41
N LYS A 34 5.47 11.36 -20.48
CA LYS A 34 5.97 11.71 -21.82
C LYS A 34 5.42 13.06 -22.23
N VAL A 35 6.23 13.87 -22.87
CA VAL A 35 5.85 15.18 -23.42
C VAL A 35 6.27 15.22 -24.87
N ASP A 36 5.29 15.40 -25.76
CA ASP A 36 5.59 15.73 -27.15
C ASP A 36 6.12 17.16 -27.21
N ALA A 37 7.43 17.27 -27.45
CA ALA A 37 8.12 18.54 -27.49
C ALA A 37 7.85 19.31 -28.78
N THR A 38 7.30 18.68 -29.82
CA THR A 38 6.90 19.34 -31.05
C THR A 38 5.60 20.15 -30.88
N GLU A 39 4.70 19.63 -30.05
CA GLU A 39 3.45 20.32 -29.68
C GLU A 39 3.65 21.25 -28.46
N ASN A 40 4.62 20.93 -27.59
CA ASN A 40 4.89 21.66 -26.35
C ASN A 40 6.24 22.39 -26.38
N GLN A 41 6.51 23.15 -27.43
CA GLN A 41 7.82 23.80 -27.67
C GLN A 41 8.23 24.73 -26.53
N ALA A 42 7.30 25.55 -26.00
CA ALA A 42 7.56 26.45 -24.89
C ALA A 42 7.99 25.68 -23.62
N LEU A 43 7.39 24.52 -23.37
CA LEU A 43 7.76 23.67 -22.25
C LEU A 43 9.12 23.02 -22.47
N ALA A 44 9.39 22.51 -23.66
CA ALA A 44 10.68 21.93 -24.01
C ALA A 44 11.83 22.98 -23.88
N GLN A 45 11.61 24.20 -24.35
CA GLN A 45 12.55 25.29 -24.18
C GLN A 45 12.78 25.65 -22.71
N ARG A 46 11.72 25.73 -21.93
CA ARG A 46 11.76 25.98 -20.46
C ARG A 46 12.62 24.97 -19.72
N PHE A 47 12.58 23.69 -20.13
CA PHE A 47 13.41 22.63 -19.56
C PHE A 47 14.76 22.44 -20.26
N GLY A 48 15.14 23.34 -21.19
CA GLY A 48 16.43 23.30 -21.88
C GLY A 48 16.62 22.07 -22.75
N VAL A 49 15.56 21.58 -23.40
CA VAL A 49 15.59 20.43 -24.30
C VAL A 49 16.23 20.86 -25.63
N GLN A 50 17.39 20.29 -25.95
CA GLN A 50 18.15 20.59 -27.17
C GLN A 50 18.12 19.47 -28.22
N GLY A 51 17.57 18.30 -27.84
CA GLY A 51 17.49 17.13 -28.73
C GLY A 51 16.59 16.04 -28.13
N TYR A 52 16.32 15.00 -28.92
CA TYR A 52 15.39 13.94 -28.58
C TYR A 52 16.03 12.55 -28.63
N PRO A 53 15.64 11.64 -27.67
CA PRO A 53 14.88 11.94 -26.48
C PRO A 53 15.75 12.65 -25.44
N THR A 54 15.16 13.59 -24.67
CA THR A 54 15.74 14.13 -23.44
C THR A 54 14.92 13.66 -22.27
N ILE A 55 15.56 13.01 -21.30
CA ILE A 55 14.90 12.55 -20.08
C ILE A 55 15.28 13.48 -18.93
N LYS A 56 14.26 14.05 -18.28
CA LYS A 56 14.40 14.86 -17.07
C LYS A 56 13.87 14.09 -15.86
N TYR A 57 14.45 14.35 -14.69
CA TYR A 57 13.92 13.83 -13.43
C TYR A 57 13.88 14.92 -12.37
N PHE A 58 13.04 14.72 -11.38
CA PHE A 58 12.87 15.58 -10.23
C PHE A 58 13.07 14.75 -8.98
N ASP A 59 13.84 15.27 -8.03
CA ASP A 59 13.90 14.70 -6.70
C ASP A 59 12.52 14.75 -6.02
N TYR A 60 12.28 13.87 -5.07
CA TYR A 60 11.07 13.91 -4.25
C TYR A 60 11.07 15.14 -3.34
N GLY A 61 9.86 15.65 -3.05
CA GLY A 61 9.66 16.71 -2.08
C GLY A 61 8.78 17.86 -2.58
N PRO A 62 8.40 18.78 -1.69
CA PRO A 62 7.68 19.99 -2.06
C PRO A 62 8.57 20.93 -2.89
N GLY A 63 7.94 21.71 -3.76
CA GLY A 63 8.65 22.76 -4.47
C GLY A 63 9.42 22.29 -5.71
N LYS A 64 8.93 21.28 -6.43
CA LYS A 64 9.42 20.95 -7.77
C LYS A 64 9.32 22.16 -8.67
N ARG A 65 10.46 22.78 -8.95
CA ARG A 65 10.60 23.93 -9.87
C ARG A 65 11.35 23.48 -11.10
N ASP A 66 11.21 24.22 -12.19
CA ASP A 66 11.96 23.93 -13.42
C ASP A 66 13.47 23.87 -13.17
N ALA A 67 13.97 24.79 -12.33
CA ALA A 67 15.38 24.83 -11.91
C ALA A 67 15.83 23.57 -11.14
N SER A 68 14.92 22.76 -10.60
CA SER A 68 15.24 21.50 -9.93
C SER A 68 15.24 20.29 -10.87
N ALA A 69 14.83 20.47 -12.11
CA ALA A 69 14.85 19.41 -13.12
C ALA A 69 16.28 19.08 -13.52
N GLN A 70 16.68 17.84 -13.32
CA GLN A 70 18.00 17.35 -13.72
C GLN A 70 17.88 16.48 -14.96
N THR A 71 18.94 16.42 -15.77
CA THR A 71 18.95 15.58 -16.96
C THR A 71 19.48 14.19 -16.60
N TYR A 72 18.70 13.16 -16.94
CA TYR A 72 19.16 11.79 -16.84
C TYR A 72 20.15 11.46 -17.96
N GLN A 73 21.30 10.90 -17.58
CA GLN A 73 22.41 10.57 -18.50
C GLN A 73 22.70 9.05 -18.51
N GLY A 74 21.85 8.23 -17.91
CA GLY A 74 22.05 6.79 -17.84
C GLY A 74 21.58 6.02 -19.08
N GLY A 75 21.59 4.71 -18.99
CA GLY A 75 21.08 3.81 -20.05
C GLY A 75 19.58 3.98 -20.29
N ARG A 76 19.15 3.59 -21.48
CA ARG A 76 17.74 3.75 -21.91
C ARG A 76 16.94 2.46 -21.87
N GLU A 77 17.55 1.39 -21.42
CA GLU A 77 16.93 0.08 -21.22
C GLU A 77 16.04 0.12 -19.95
N GLU A 78 14.99 -0.69 -19.94
CA GLU A 78 14.06 -0.82 -18.80
C GLU A 78 14.79 -0.97 -17.46
N ARG A 79 15.81 -1.82 -17.42
CA ARG A 79 16.60 -2.07 -16.21
C ARG A 79 17.29 -0.79 -15.70
N ALA A 80 17.98 -0.06 -16.58
CA ALA A 80 18.71 1.16 -16.20
C ALA A 80 17.75 2.26 -15.69
N LEU A 81 16.60 2.42 -16.36
CA LEU A 81 15.55 3.35 -15.95
C LEU A 81 14.96 2.98 -14.58
N THR A 82 14.72 1.70 -14.36
CA THR A 82 14.17 1.17 -13.10
C THR A 82 15.17 1.29 -11.96
N ASP A 83 16.44 0.94 -12.19
CA ASP A 83 17.51 1.05 -11.19
C ASP A 83 17.70 2.52 -10.76
N PHE A 84 17.66 3.45 -11.71
CA PHE A 84 17.73 4.88 -11.40
C PHE A 84 16.49 5.36 -10.64
N ALA A 85 15.30 4.95 -11.01
CA ALA A 85 14.07 5.29 -10.30
C ALA A 85 14.10 4.76 -8.84
N ASN A 86 14.61 3.55 -8.63
CA ASN A 86 14.83 3.00 -7.28
C ASN A 86 15.86 3.82 -6.48
N MET A 87 16.94 4.30 -7.12
CA MET A 87 17.90 5.20 -6.47
C MET A 87 17.23 6.52 -6.04
N LEU A 88 16.34 7.07 -6.85
CA LEU A 88 15.57 8.27 -6.48
C LEU A 88 14.65 8.02 -5.27
N LEU A 89 14.02 6.84 -5.19
CA LEU A 89 13.23 6.44 -4.04
C LEU A 89 14.09 6.30 -2.77
N ASP A 90 15.26 5.67 -2.89
CA ASP A 90 16.19 5.52 -1.76
C ASP A 90 16.65 6.88 -1.23
N LYS A 91 17.01 7.80 -2.13
CA LYS A 91 17.41 9.17 -1.79
C LYS A 91 16.28 9.96 -1.13
N ALA A 92 15.05 9.69 -1.53
CA ALA A 92 13.88 10.39 -1.01
C ALA A 92 13.54 10.01 0.44
N ASP A 93 13.97 8.82 0.90
CA ASP A 93 13.66 8.23 2.22
C ASP A 93 12.19 8.38 2.63
N ILE A 94 11.30 8.13 1.68
CA ILE A 94 9.85 8.24 1.89
C ILE A 94 9.42 7.10 2.81
N GLU A 95 8.77 7.46 3.90
CA GLU A 95 8.07 6.47 4.73
C GLU A 95 6.82 5.98 3.98
N PRO A 96 6.70 4.67 3.69
CA PRO A 96 5.47 4.14 3.10
C PRO A 96 4.30 4.36 4.05
N GLU A 97 3.15 4.69 3.51
CA GLU A 97 1.94 4.82 4.31
C GLU A 97 1.38 3.43 4.65
N VAL A 98 1.07 3.23 5.93
CA VAL A 98 0.35 2.07 6.44
C VAL A 98 -1.08 2.53 6.75
N HIS A 99 -2.02 2.15 5.91
CA HIS A 99 -3.39 2.66 5.96
C HIS A 99 -4.22 1.95 7.03
N GLU A 100 -4.93 2.72 7.85
CA GLU A 100 -5.98 2.18 8.70
C GLU A 100 -7.23 1.88 7.85
N LEU A 101 -7.65 0.61 7.80
CA LEU A 101 -8.69 0.14 6.89
C LEU A 101 -10.08 0.23 7.55
N ILE A 102 -10.59 1.47 7.64
CA ILE A 102 -11.87 1.79 8.30
C ILE A 102 -13.03 2.06 7.33
N LYS A 103 -12.80 2.01 6.03
CA LYS A 103 -13.84 2.23 5.01
C LYS A 103 -13.48 1.61 3.66
N SER A 104 -14.51 1.21 2.92
CA SER A 104 -14.38 0.55 1.62
C SER A 104 -13.63 1.41 0.57
N SER A 105 -13.74 2.74 0.64
CA SER A 105 -13.06 3.61 -0.33
C SER A 105 -11.54 3.53 -0.25
N ILE A 106 -10.97 3.36 0.95
CA ILE A 106 -9.52 3.18 1.14
C ILE A 106 -9.09 1.87 0.48
N TYR A 107 -9.80 0.76 0.75
CA TYR A 107 -9.49 -0.53 0.15
C TYR A 107 -9.60 -0.50 -1.38
N LYS A 108 -10.65 0.11 -1.92
CA LYS A 108 -10.84 0.21 -3.38
C LYS A 108 -9.72 0.99 -4.02
N GLN A 109 -9.43 2.19 -3.53
CA GLN A 109 -8.45 3.09 -4.12
C GLN A 109 -7.02 2.53 -4.07
N GLU A 110 -6.60 2.00 -2.91
CA GLU A 110 -5.22 1.64 -2.65
C GLU A 110 -4.93 0.13 -2.91
N CYS A 111 -5.98 -0.67 -3.13
CA CYS A 111 -5.88 -2.11 -3.32
C CYS A 111 -6.65 -2.62 -4.54
N ALA A 112 -7.97 -2.63 -4.50
CA ALA A 112 -8.79 -3.34 -5.47
C ALA A 112 -8.69 -2.76 -6.89
N ASP A 113 -8.64 -1.43 -7.00
CA ASP A 113 -8.56 -0.72 -8.27
C ASP A 113 -7.10 -0.42 -8.67
N ALA A 114 -6.14 -0.70 -7.77
CA ALA A 114 -4.72 -0.52 -8.04
C ALA A 114 -4.19 -1.69 -8.88
N SER A 115 -3.61 -1.40 -10.04
CA SER A 115 -3.05 -2.45 -10.91
C SER A 115 -1.75 -3.01 -10.34
N ALA A 116 -1.64 -4.34 -10.35
CA ALA A 116 -0.44 -5.10 -9.98
C ALA A 116 0.04 -4.91 -8.53
N VAL A 117 -0.86 -4.60 -7.59
CA VAL A 117 -0.54 -4.46 -6.17
C VAL A 117 -0.96 -5.72 -5.42
N ILE A 118 -0.18 -6.08 -4.41
CA ILE A 118 -0.50 -7.08 -3.40
C ILE A 118 -0.80 -6.34 -2.10
N CYS A 119 -1.99 -6.54 -1.56
CA CYS A 119 -2.47 -5.85 -0.38
C CYS A 119 -2.15 -6.67 0.87
N VAL A 120 -1.31 -6.15 1.74
CA VAL A 120 -0.95 -6.78 3.01
C VAL A 120 -1.88 -6.23 4.08
N ILE A 121 -2.83 -7.04 4.51
CA ILE A 121 -3.84 -6.65 5.49
C ILE A 121 -3.49 -7.29 6.83
N THR A 122 -3.29 -6.46 7.84
CA THR A 122 -2.96 -6.89 9.21
C THR A 122 -4.15 -6.67 10.11
N PHE A 123 -4.64 -7.73 10.72
CA PHE A 123 -5.68 -7.71 11.74
C PHE A 123 -4.98 -7.69 13.11
N LEU A 124 -5.10 -6.56 13.81
CA LEU A 124 -4.52 -6.39 15.15
C LEU A 124 -5.54 -6.80 16.24
N PRO A 125 -5.08 -7.22 17.41
CA PRO A 125 -5.98 -7.46 18.53
C PRO A 125 -6.92 -6.29 18.79
N ASN A 126 -8.15 -6.58 19.26
CA ASN A 126 -9.08 -5.55 19.67
C ASN A 126 -8.48 -4.70 20.80
N ILE A 127 -8.81 -3.40 20.84
CA ILE A 127 -8.25 -2.49 21.85
C ILE A 127 -8.74 -2.86 23.27
N TYR A 128 -9.89 -3.57 23.39
CA TYR A 128 -10.37 -4.11 24.66
C TYR A 128 -9.58 -5.34 25.14
N ASP A 129 -8.95 -6.07 24.21
CA ASP A 129 -8.11 -7.26 24.50
C ASP A 129 -6.61 -6.93 24.54
N SER A 130 -6.25 -5.66 24.35
CA SER A 130 -4.88 -5.16 24.28
C SER A 130 -4.81 -3.75 24.87
N ASN A 131 -3.73 -3.03 24.59
CA ASN A 131 -3.56 -1.64 25.01
C ASN A 131 -2.87 -0.81 23.93
N ALA A 132 -2.89 0.52 24.09
CA ALA A 132 -2.32 1.44 23.13
C ALA A 132 -0.80 1.27 22.93
N VAL A 133 -0.07 0.82 23.96
CA VAL A 133 1.39 0.60 23.88
C VAL A 133 1.67 -0.61 22.99
N GLU A 134 0.96 -1.72 23.20
CA GLU A 134 1.07 -2.93 22.38
C GLU A 134 0.69 -2.63 20.92
N ARG A 135 -0.44 -1.94 20.71
CA ARG A 135 -0.88 -1.57 19.37
C ARG A 135 0.15 -0.71 18.64
N LYS A 136 0.74 0.28 19.31
CA LYS A 136 1.85 1.06 18.73
C LYS A 136 3.03 0.18 18.38
N GLY A 137 3.37 -0.81 19.20
CA GLY A 137 4.41 -1.79 18.91
C GLY A 137 4.15 -2.63 17.65
N TYR A 138 2.89 -3.05 17.45
CA TYR A 138 2.48 -3.74 16.21
C TYR A 138 2.59 -2.83 15.00
N LEU A 139 2.09 -1.59 15.10
CA LEU A 139 2.17 -0.61 14.01
C LEU A 139 3.62 -0.25 13.67
N ASP A 140 4.48 -0.11 14.65
CA ASP A 140 5.93 0.11 14.47
C ASP A 140 6.58 -1.05 13.69
N THR A 141 6.22 -2.29 14.04
CA THR A 141 6.71 -3.47 13.34
C THR A 141 6.23 -3.47 11.88
N LEU A 142 4.94 -3.19 11.68
CA LEU A 142 4.35 -3.11 10.33
C LEU A 142 5.00 -2.00 9.49
N GLN A 143 5.25 -0.84 10.08
CA GLN A 143 5.94 0.28 9.43
C GLN A 143 7.37 -0.08 9.00
N LYS A 144 8.11 -0.78 9.86
CA LYS A 144 9.47 -1.27 9.53
C LYS A 144 9.44 -2.25 8.36
N VAL A 145 8.48 -3.16 8.34
CA VAL A 145 8.29 -4.10 7.21
C VAL A 145 7.92 -3.35 5.94
N ALA A 146 6.96 -2.42 6.00
CA ALA A 146 6.57 -1.60 4.86
C ALA A 146 7.77 -0.84 4.28
N LYS A 147 8.59 -0.22 5.14
CA LYS A 147 9.83 0.47 4.73
C LYS A 147 10.84 -0.47 4.07
N ALA A 148 11.04 -1.66 4.62
CA ALA A 148 11.93 -2.68 4.04
C ALA A 148 11.43 -3.19 2.67
N GLN A 149 10.12 -3.26 2.48
CA GLN A 149 9.46 -3.77 1.27
C GLN A 149 9.05 -2.67 0.27
N ARG A 150 9.46 -1.41 0.47
CA ARG A 150 9.00 -0.25 -0.31
C ARG A 150 9.25 -0.33 -1.83
N LYS A 151 10.18 -1.20 -2.26
CA LYS A 151 10.49 -1.45 -3.69
C LYS A 151 9.65 -2.58 -4.29
N GLN A 152 8.86 -3.25 -3.48
CA GLN A 152 7.99 -4.35 -3.89
C GLN A 152 6.55 -3.84 -4.10
N PRO A 153 5.73 -4.53 -4.87
CA PRO A 153 4.37 -4.11 -5.18
C PRO A 153 3.40 -4.37 -4.01
N PHE A 154 3.75 -3.92 -2.82
CA PHE A 154 2.92 -4.08 -1.63
C PHE A 154 2.30 -2.75 -1.20
N THR A 155 1.03 -2.81 -0.82
CA THR A 155 0.35 -1.76 -0.03
C THR A 155 -0.04 -2.36 1.31
N PHE A 156 0.23 -1.64 2.38
CA PHE A 156 0.04 -2.13 3.75
C PHE A 156 -1.19 -1.51 4.39
N PHE A 157 -1.98 -2.37 5.01
CA PHE A 157 -3.18 -2.00 5.74
C PHE A 157 -3.17 -2.64 7.11
N TRP A 158 -3.83 -1.98 8.05
CA TRP A 158 -4.18 -2.58 9.32
C TRP A 158 -5.63 -2.28 9.67
N LEU A 159 -6.23 -3.12 10.47
CA LEU A 159 -7.54 -2.95 11.06
C LEU A 159 -7.61 -3.68 12.40
N GLN A 160 -8.58 -3.33 13.22
CA GLN A 160 -8.84 -3.97 14.48
C GLN A 160 -9.66 -5.25 14.26
N SER A 161 -9.30 -6.33 14.95
CA SER A 161 -10.10 -7.56 14.95
C SER A 161 -11.47 -7.29 15.59
N GLY A 162 -12.50 -7.94 15.05
CA GLY A 162 -13.89 -7.75 15.45
C GLY A 162 -14.62 -6.67 14.65
N ASP A 163 -13.93 -5.66 14.10
CA ASP A 163 -14.56 -4.61 13.28
C ASP A 163 -15.07 -5.14 11.94
N GLN A 164 -14.44 -6.20 11.41
CA GLN A 164 -14.71 -6.77 10.09
C GLN A 164 -14.99 -8.28 10.14
N LEU A 165 -15.87 -8.71 11.05
CA LEU A 165 -16.16 -10.13 11.31
C LEU A 165 -16.48 -10.96 10.05
N ASP A 166 -17.15 -10.37 9.06
CA ASP A 166 -17.47 -11.07 7.81
C ASP A 166 -16.20 -11.33 6.97
N VAL A 167 -15.27 -10.38 6.95
CA VAL A 167 -13.97 -10.53 6.28
C VAL A 167 -13.10 -11.54 7.02
N GLU A 168 -13.05 -11.45 8.33
CA GLU A 168 -12.28 -12.37 9.18
C GLU A 168 -12.74 -13.83 9.02
N ARG A 169 -14.06 -14.06 9.00
CA ARG A 169 -14.64 -15.38 8.71
C ARG A 169 -14.34 -15.86 7.30
N LYS A 170 -14.50 -14.99 6.30
CA LYS A 170 -14.21 -15.30 4.90
C LYS A 170 -12.76 -15.67 4.66
N LEU A 171 -11.83 -15.05 5.38
CA LEU A 171 -10.38 -15.32 5.31
C LEU A 171 -9.92 -16.39 6.31
N ASN A 172 -10.86 -17.02 7.04
CA ASN A 172 -10.60 -18.08 8.01
C ASN A 172 -9.54 -17.72 9.07
N LEU A 173 -9.70 -16.54 9.72
CA LEU A 173 -8.75 -16.00 10.69
C LEU A 173 -9.02 -16.44 12.15
N GLY A 174 -9.64 -17.60 12.36
CA GLY A 174 -10.00 -18.10 13.70
C GLY A 174 -8.83 -18.60 14.57
N PHE A 175 -7.56 -18.39 14.17
CA PHE A 175 -6.37 -18.89 14.87
C PHE A 175 -5.70 -17.86 15.79
N GLY A 176 -6.25 -16.65 15.91
CA GLY A 176 -5.77 -15.59 16.80
C GLY A 176 -5.13 -14.39 16.09
N TYR A 177 -4.85 -13.36 16.88
CA TYR A 177 -4.34 -12.08 16.43
C TYR A 177 -3.01 -11.73 17.15
N PRO A 178 -2.09 -10.98 16.51
CA PRO A 178 -2.23 -10.37 15.18
C PRO A 178 -2.17 -11.39 14.03
N ALA A 179 -3.01 -11.20 13.00
CA ALA A 179 -3.04 -12.02 11.80
C ALA A 179 -2.67 -11.19 10.56
N VAL A 180 -1.92 -11.78 9.61
CA VAL A 180 -1.48 -11.10 8.39
C VAL A 180 -1.92 -11.89 7.18
N VAL A 181 -2.54 -11.19 6.22
CA VAL A 181 -3.01 -11.76 4.96
C VAL A 181 -2.49 -10.94 3.80
N ALA A 182 -1.93 -11.61 2.81
CA ALA A 182 -1.56 -11.01 1.53
C ALA A 182 -2.65 -11.31 0.50
N VAL A 183 -3.29 -10.28 -0.04
CA VAL A 183 -4.40 -10.40 -1.00
C VAL A 183 -3.96 -9.90 -2.36
N SER A 184 -4.21 -10.69 -3.40
CA SER A 184 -4.03 -10.29 -4.80
C SER A 184 -5.39 -10.22 -5.49
N PRO A 185 -6.05 -9.04 -5.55
CA PRO A 185 -7.36 -8.91 -6.18
C PRO A 185 -7.36 -9.34 -7.65
N ASN A 186 -6.32 -8.97 -8.39
CA ASN A 186 -6.18 -9.31 -9.81
C ASN A 186 -6.09 -10.81 -10.10
N LYS A 187 -5.54 -11.58 -9.17
CA LYS A 187 -5.44 -13.05 -9.27
C LYS A 187 -6.58 -13.76 -8.55
N ASN A 188 -7.43 -13.00 -7.84
CA ASN A 188 -8.53 -13.52 -7.03
C ASN A 188 -8.08 -14.55 -5.98
N VAL A 189 -6.92 -14.31 -5.35
CA VAL A 189 -6.32 -15.21 -4.34
C VAL A 189 -5.83 -14.43 -3.11
N PHE A 190 -5.69 -15.16 -2.01
CA PHE A 190 -5.03 -14.66 -0.81
C PHE A 190 -4.13 -15.72 -0.18
N ALA A 191 -3.16 -15.27 0.62
CA ALA A 191 -2.30 -16.13 1.43
C ALA A 191 -2.31 -15.64 2.87
N THR A 192 -2.42 -16.56 3.83
CA THR A 192 -2.38 -16.23 5.26
C THR A 192 -1.01 -16.57 5.83
N MET A 193 -0.42 -15.64 6.58
CA MET A 193 0.87 -15.84 7.23
C MET A 193 0.74 -16.90 8.34
N ARG A 194 1.64 -17.89 8.29
CA ARG A 194 1.84 -18.87 9.35
C ARG A 194 3.19 -18.61 9.99
N GLY A 195 3.21 -18.05 11.18
CA GLY A 195 4.46 -17.72 11.87
C GLY A 195 4.31 -16.54 12.82
N SER A 196 5.43 -16.12 13.43
CA SER A 196 5.45 -15.02 14.39
C SER A 196 5.22 -13.66 13.71
N PHE A 197 4.46 -12.80 14.38
CA PHE A 197 4.33 -11.40 14.00
C PHE A 197 5.60 -10.64 14.40
N SER A 198 6.55 -10.65 13.50
CA SER A 198 7.85 -9.98 13.64
C SER A 198 8.33 -9.49 12.28
N GLN A 199 9.29 -8.57 12.25
CA GLN A 199 9.84 -8.07 10.99
C GLN A 199 10.38 -9.20 10.11
N ASP A 200 11.12 -10.14 10.68
CA ASP A 200 11.70 -11.27 9.94
C ASP A 200 10.63 -12.27 9.48
N GLY A 201 9.67 -12.58 10.34
CA GLY A 201 8.54 -13.46 10.01
C GLY A 201 7.70 -12.93 8.86
N MET A 202 7.34 -11.66 8.93
CA MET A 202 6.58 -10.98 7.86
C MET A 202 7.39 -10.86 6.58
N SER A 203 8.67 -10.48 6.64
CA SER A 203 9.55 -10.38 5.47
C SER A 203 9.72 -11.74 4.77
N SER A 204 9.89 -12.81 5.54
CA SER A 204 9.97 -14.18 5.02
C SER A 204 8.65 -14.61 4.35
N PHE A 205 7.51 -14.30 4.96
CA PHE A 205 6.20 -14.56 4.36
C PHE A 205 6.01 -13.80 3.04
N LEU A 206 6.30 -12.49 3.01
CA LEU A 206 6.16 -11.67 1.83
C LEU A 206 7.10 -12.10 0.68
N ALA A 207 8.30 -12.57 1.00
CA ALA A 207 9.20 -13.17 0.00
C ALA A 207 8.59 -14.42 -0.64
N LYS A 208 7.92 -15.28 0.14
CA LYS A 208 7.20 -16.46 -0.38
C LYS A 208 6.00 -16.05 -1.24
N VAL A 209 5.30 -14.98 -0.88
CA VAL A 209 4.18 -14.44 -1.69
C VAL A 209 4.69 -13.98 -3.05
N LEU A 210 5.81 -13.26 -3.11
CA LEU A 210 6.41 -12.78 -4.37
C LEU A 210 6.88 -13.92 -5.27
N THR A 211 7.47 -14.98 -4.69
CA THR A 211 7.96 -16.13 -5.43
C THR A 211 6.85 -17.14 -5.79
N GLY A 212 5.63 -16.93 -5.31
CA GLY A 212 4.52 -17.86 -5.51
C GLY A 212 4.63 -19.15 -4.69
N SER A 213 5.54 -19.20 -3.71
CA SER A 213 5.75 -20.39 -2.84
C SER A 213 4.90 -20.31 -1.54
N ALA A 214 4.19 -19.23 -1.30
CA ALA A 214 3.17 -19.18 -0.26
C ALA A 214 1.95 -20.01 -0.68
N GLY A 215 1.41 -20.79 0.24
CA GLY A 215 0.11 -21.43 0.03
C GLY A 215 -0.97 -20.35 -0.19
N VAL A 216 -1.74 -20.49 -1.24
CA VAL A 216 -2.80 -19.54 -1.60
C VAL A 216 -4.16 -20.21 -1.61
N ASP A 217 -5.16 -19.47 -1.16
CA ASP A 217 -6.57 -19.82 -1.26
C ASP A 217 -7.28 -18.84 -2.20
N ASN A 218 -8.39 -19.27 -2.79
CA ASN A 218 -9.23 -18.38 -3.60
C ASN A 218 -9.95 -17.37 -2.72
N LEU A 219 -10.02 -16.11 -3.16
CA LEU A 219 -10.88 -15.14 -2.51
C LEU A 219 -12.35 -15.62 -2.57
N PRO A 220 -13.09 -15.45 -1.48
CA PRO A 220 -14.49 -15.84 -1.44
C PRO A 220 -15.33 -15.01 -2.44
N PRO A 221 -16.47 -15.54 -2.89
CA PRO A 221 -17.40 -14.81 -3.76
C PRO A 221 -17.75 -13.43 -3.17
N GLY A 222 -17.74 -12.40 -4.02
CA GLY A 222 -17.94 -11.01 -3.60
C GLY A 222 -16.69 -10.33 -3.02
N GLY A 223 -15.56 -11.04 -2.91
CA GLY A 223 -14.30 -10.47 -2.46
C GLY A 223 -14.30 -9.94 -1.02
N ILE A 224 -13.46 -8.96 -0.78
CA ILE A 224 -13.33 -8.27 0.53
C ILE A 224 -14.17 -6.99 0.50
N GLU A 225 -15.16 -6.93 1.38
CA GLU A 225 -16.00 -5.75 1.58
C GLU A 225 -15.74 -5.17 2.98
N ILE A 226 -15.23 -3.94 3.01
CA ILE A 226 -14.89 -3.24 4.26
C ILE A 226 -16.07 -2.39 4.70
N LYS A 227 -16.60 -2.69 5.87
CA LYS A 227 -17.61 -1.88 6.54
C LYS A 227 -16.95 -0.66 7.20
N LYS A 228 -17.75 0.41 7.37
CA LYS A 228 -17.26 1.59 8.09
C LYS A 228 -16.99 1.24 9.54
N ALA A 229 -15.80 1.59 10.02
CA ALA A 229 -15.39 1.50 11.41
C ALA A 229 -14.87 2.87 11.89
N ASP A 230 -14.77 3.04 13.19
CA ASP A 230 -14.20 4.25 13.77
C ASP A 230 -12.68 4.22 13.72
N LYS A 231 -12.10 5.39 13.50
CA LYS A 231 -10.65 5.53 13.51
C LYS A 231 -10.13 5.43 14.94
N TRP A 232 -9.06 4.68 15.12
CA TRP A 232 -8.39 4.63 16.42
C TRP A 232 -7.83 5.99 16.82
N ASP A 233 -8.12 6.42 18.04
CA ASP A 233 -7.73 7.74 18.59
C ASP A 233 -6.32 7.75 19.22
N GLY A 234 -5.62 6.62 19.21
CA GLY A 234 -4.28 6.49 19.79
C GLY A 234 -4.25 6.13 21.28
N LYS A 235 -5.40 5.86 21.88
CA LYS A 235 -5.55 5.58 23.32
C LYS A 235 -6.02 4.16 23.59
N ASP A 236 -6.00 3.81 24.88
CA ASP A 236 -6.64 2.60 25.38
C ASP A 236 -8.17 2.69 25.25
N ALA A 237 -8.83 1.54 25.27
CA ALA A 237 -10.29 1.51 25.32
C ALA A 237 -10.81 2.19 26.60
N ALA A 238 -11.94 2.88 26.49
CA ALA A 238 -12.63 3.38 27.66
C ALA A 238 -13.08 2.17 28.53
N PRO A 239 -13.05 2.30 29.87
CA PRO A 239 -13.58 1.25 30.74
C PRO A 239 -15.04 0.93 30.37
N ILE A 240 -15.36 -0.36 30.32
CA ILE A 240 -16.74 -0.80 30.18
C ILE A 240 -17.43 -0.48 31.53
N ILE A 241 -18.31 0.51 31.54
CA ILE A 241 -19.16 0.77 32.70
C ILE A 241 -20.32 -0.20 32.54
N GLU A 242 -20.31 -1.27 33.32
CA GLU A 242 -21.50 -2.11 33.48
C GLU A 242 -22.58 -1.25 34.18
N GLU A 243 -23.65 -0.94 33.48
CA GLU A 243 -24.83 -0.37 34.11
C GLU A 243 -25.33 -1.43 35.11
N PRO A 244 -25.60 -1.03 36.38
CA PRO A 244 -26.13 -1.99 37.35
C PRO A 244 -27.44 -2.55 36.79
N GLU A 245 -27.58 -3.88 36.77
CA GLU A 245 -28.84 -4.53 36.47
C GLU A 245 -29.89 -3.95 37.45
N GLU A 246 -30.89 -3.25 36.91
CA GLU A 246 -32.04 -2.84 37.69
C GLU A 246 -32.74 -4.14 38.13
N ASP A 247 -32.55 -4.50 39.40
CA ASP A 247 -33.31 -5.59 40.05
C ASP A 247 -34.80 -5.25 39.90
N GLU A 248 -35.50 -5.91 38.99
CA GLU A 248 -36.97 -5.93 38.97
C GLU A 248 -37.44 -6.60 40.26
N GLU A 249 -37.60 -5.82 41.33
CA GLU A 249 -38.35 -6.24 42.51
C GLU A 249 -39.77 -6.59 42.07
N GLU A 250 -40.05 -7.88 41.98
CA GLU A 250 -41.41 -8.42 41.88
C GLU A 250 -42.31 -7.79 42.94
N ALA A 251 -43.11 -6.83 42.53
CA ALA A 251 -44.26 -6.40 43.35
C ALA A 251 -45.25 -7.56 43.44
N LYS A 252 -45.08 -8.43 44.44
CA LYS A 252 -46.14 -9.31 44.87
C LYS A 252 -47.21 -8.47 45.50
N SER A 253 -48.24 -8.16 44.75
CA SER A 253 -49.49 -7.67 45.27
C SER A 253 -50.16 -8.77 46.09
N ASP A 254 -50.27 -8.57 47.38
CA ASP A 254 -51.18 -9.31 48.27
C ASP A 254 -52.61 -9.02 47.80
N GLU A 255 -53.28 -10.03 47.26
CA GLU A 255 -54.75 -10.08 47.26
C GLU A 255 -55.18 -11.06 48.36
N LEU A 256 -55.84 -10.47 49.33
CA LEU A 256 -56.79 -11.13 50.24
C LEU A 256 -58.19 -10.60 50.02
#